data_419393a83c7cccee753ce21fcf883c6c
#
_entry.id   419393a83c7cccee753ce21fcf883c6c
#
_cell.length_a   1.000
_cell.length_b   1.000
_cell.length_c   1.000
_cell.angle_alpha   90.00
_cell.angle_beta   90.00
_cell.angle_gamma   90.00
#
_symmetry.space_group_name_H-M   'P 1'
#
loop_
_entity.id
_entity.type
_entity.pdbx_description
1 polymer ?
#
loop_
_entity_poly.entity_id
_entity_poly.type
_entity_poly.pdbx_seq_one_letter_code
_entity_poly.pdbx_strand_id
1 'polypeptide(L)'
;MQKLRKPIVAIALAMVASLSVGSVALAESASGSGATFPQQFMASATVAFNTATGHNVSYANPGGGSTKGKSDFKAGLTDFGGSDSAVTSTQAAAFDWVYVPYVAGAISIAYRLDEIKGTTLSLSPATINGIFGGTITKWNDPSIANDMKTNPAWANSLKKSGLKGATSVWSTPSLNTALVTVTLVPSVLKSSKGKTVELYDNTKKKSVKTATIGTKGQITIQAPVDSANNYSVKVAGKEVSKYSVVAVNLPDKAITVVYRSDGSGTTNNFCNFMKNAANPDWVANDAFTSCIPGGSAKVASYGATFQGQ
;
A
#
# COMPACT_ATOMS: atom_id res chain seq x y z
N MET A 1 -92.30 -1.14 3.10
CA MET A 1 -91.00 -1.35 3.76
C MET A 1 -90.01 -1.99 2.78
N GLN A 2 -89.49 -1.21 1.87
CA GLN A 2 -88.43 -1.64 0.96
C GLN A 2 -87.87 -0.40 0.27
N LYS A 3 -86.82 0.20 0.77
CA LYS A 3 -85.97 1.16 0.01
C LYS A 3 -84.80 1.74 0.84
N LEU A 4 -84.15 1.04 1.76
CA LEU A 4 -83.01 1.56 2.51
C LEU A 4 -81.78 0.65 2.56
N ARG A 5 -81.58 -0.27 1.58
CA ARG A 5 -80.39 -1.19 1.61
C ARG A 5 -79.42 -1.03 0.49
N LYS A 6 -79.62 -0.14 -0.45
CA LYS A 6 -78.71 0.01 -1.62
C LYS A 6 -77.58 1.04 -1.51
N PRO A 7 -77.60 2.09 -0.68
CA PRO A 7 -76.46 3.01 -0.62
C PRO A 7 -75.32 2.54 0.27
N ILE A 8 -75.54 1.68 1.25
CA ILE A 8 -74.49 1.25 2.22
C ILE A 8 -73.49 0.28 1.58
N VAL A 9 -73.92 -0.56 0.65
CA VAL A 9 -73.00 -1.53 -0.04
C VAL A 9 -72.11 -0.84 -1.05
N ALA A 10 -72.60 0.22 -1.70
CA ALA A 10 -71.82 1.01 -2.64
C ALA A 10 -70.70 1.82 -1.93
N ILE A 11 -70.98 2.37 -0.74
CA ILE A 11 -69.97 3.10 0.05
C ILE A 11 -68.92 2.15 0.65
N ALA A 12 -69.32 0.95 1.07
CA ALA A 12 -68.36 -0.05 1.56
C ALA A 12 -67.42 -0.56 0.45
N LEU A 13 -67.89 -0.72 -0.78
CA LEU A 13 -67.06 -1.12 -1.91
C LEU A 13 -66.12 0.02 -2.37
N ALA A 14 -66.54 1.27 -2.25
CA ALA A 14 -65.67 2.41 -2.56
C ALA A 14 -64.58 2.62 -1.51
N MET A 15 -64.83 2.31 -0.23
CA MET A 15 -63.80 2.37 0.83
C MET A 15 -62.78 1.21 0.75
N VAL A 16 -63.16 0.05 0.26
CA VAL A 16 -62.25 -1.07 0.06
C VAL A 16 -61.35 -0.87 -1.17
N ALA A 17 -61.87 -0.17 -2.21
CA ALA A 17 -61.09 0.18 -3.39
C ALA A 17 -60.06 1.31 -3.14
N SER A 18 -60.27 2.16 -2.16
CA SER A 18 -59.31 3.22 -1.79
C SER A 18 -58.17 2.77 -0.85
N LEU A 19 -58.25 1.55 -0.29
CA LEU A 19 -57.20 1.00 0.58
C LEU A 19 -56.15 0.15 -0.17
N SER A 20 -56.32 -0.05 -1.48
CA SER A 20 -55.38 -0.82 -2.29
C SER A 20 -54.54 -0.02 -3.27
N VAL A 21 -54.45 1.32 -3.09
CA VAL A 21 -53.38 2.09 -3.73
C VAL A 21 -52.14 1.85 -2.86
N GLY A 22 -51.52 0.70 -3.03
CA GLY A 22 -50.15 0.51 -2.58
C GLY A 22 -49.36 1.71 -3.11
N SER A 23 -48.74 2.45 -2.24
CA SER A 23 -47.79 3.49 -2.61
C SER A 23 -46.83 2.85 -3.62
N VAL A 24 -46.96 3.19 -4.90
CA VAL A 24 -45.96 2.84 -5.90
C VAL A 24 -44.73 3.58 -5.41
N ALA A 25 -43.79 2.85 -4.80
CA ALA A 25 -42.51 3.43 -4.48
C ALA A 25 -41.89 3.86 -5.81
N LEU A 26 -41.89 5.17 -6.03
CA LEU A 26 -41.25 5.74 -7.23
C LEU A 26 -39.76 5.36 -7.14
N ALA A 27 -39.26 4.78 -8.21
CA ALA A 27 -37.83 4.50 -8.33
C ALA A 27 -37.09 5.84 -8.31
N GLU A 28 -36.33 6.07 -7.26
CA GLU A 28 -35.47 7.25 -7.18
C GLU A 28 -34.18 7.00 -7.94
N SER A 29 -33.61 8.05 -8.52
CA SER A 29 -32.32 7.96 -9.22
C SER A 29 -31.30 8.88 -8.56
N ALA A 30 -30.06 8.39 -8.49
CA ALA A 30 -28.92 9.16 -8.04
C ALA A 30 -27.69 8.87 -8.91
N SER A 31 -26.96 9.92 -9.24
CA SER A 31 -25.78 9.85 -10.08
C SER A 31 -24.54 10.31 -9.34
N GLY A 32 -23.42 9.64 -9.61
CA GLY A 32 -22.13 9.99 -9.03
C GLY A 32 -20.99 9.97 -10.04
N SER A 33 -19.92 10.68 -9.74
CA SER A 33 -18.66 10.66 -10.50
C SER A 33 -17.47 10.79 -9.57
N GLY A 34 -16.24 10.64 -10.08
CA GLY A 34 -15.06 10.98 -9.32
C GLY A 34 -13.99 9.88 -9.28
N ALA A 35 -13.50 9.57 -8.08
CA ALA A 35 -12.36 8.69 -7.89
C ALA A 35 -12.45 7.38 -8.68
N THR A 36 -11.38 7.02 -9.37
CA THR A 36 -11.28 5.76 -10.13
C THR A 36 -10.88 4.59 -9.24
N PHE A 37 -10.31 4.86 -8.07
CA PHE A 37 -9.94 3.83 -7.09
C PHE A 37 -11.11 2.90 -6.73
N PRO A 38 -12.32 3.40 -6.37
CA PRO A 38 -13.45 2.55 -6.02
C PRO A 38 -14.29 2.10 -7.21
N GLN A 39 -13.90 2.37 -8.45
CA GLN A 39 -14.75 2.19 -9.63
C GLN A 39 -15.27 0.76 -9.81
N GLN A 40 -14.43 -0.26 -9.60
CA GLN A 40 -14.83 -1.65 -9.71
C GLN A 40 -15.83 -2.05 -8.60
N PHE A 41 -15.62 -1.53 -7.40
CA PHE A 41 -16.57 -1.70 -6.29
C PHE A 41 -17.90 -1.03 -6.64
N MET A 42 -17.88 0.21 -7.08
CA MET A 42 -19.10 0.99 -7.43
C MET A 42 -19.88 0.32 -8.57
N ALA A 43 -19.18 -0.20 -9.59
CA ALA A 43 -19.81 -0.91 -10.70
C ALA A 43 -20.62 -2.15 -10.23
N SER A 44 -20.11 -2.87 -9.25
CA SER A 44 -20.79 -4.06 -8.68
C SER A 44 -21.87 -3.65 -7.67
N ALA A 45 -21.56 -2.70 -6.79
CA ALA A 45 -22.45 -2.27 -5.71
C ALA A 45 -23.72 -1.57 -6.25
N THR A 46 -23.61 -0.70 -7.25
CA THR A 46 -24.78 -0.02 -7.84
C THR A 46 -25.72 -1.01 -8.52
N VAL A 47 -25.18 -2.00 -9.24
CA VAL A 47 -26.02 -3.05 -9.86
C VAL A 47 -26.76 -3.87 -8.80
N ALA A 48 -26.07 -4.30 -7.75
CA ALA A 48 -26.68 -5.06 -6.67
C ALA A 48 -27.75 -4.26 -5.92
N PHE A 49 -27.47 -2.99 -5.61
CA PHE A 49 -28.41 -2.07 -4.96
C PHE A 49 -29.65 -1.83 -5.81
N ASN A 50 -29.48 -1.49 -7.10
CA ASN A 50 -30.59 -1.24 -8.02
C ASN A 50 -31.49 -2.47 -8.17
N THR A 51 -30.88 -3.65 -8.25
CA THR A 51 -31.63 -4.94 -8.32
C THR A 51 -32.43 -5.19 -7.05
N ALA A 52 -31.85 -4.90 -5.89
CA ALA A 52 -32.48 -5.20 -4.60
C ALA A 52 -33.60 -4.19 -4.23
N THR A 53 -33.48 -2.95 -4.68
CA THR A 53 -34.36 -1.85 -4.23
C THR A 53 -35.30 -1.31 -5.29
N GLY A 54 -35.03 -1.56 -6.58
CA GLY A 54 -35.73 -0.96 -7.69
C GLY A 54 -35.36 0.52 -7.95
N HIS A 55 -34.39 1.07 -7.19
CA HIS A 55 -33.83 2.40 -7.46
C HIS A 55 -32.83 2.39 -8.62
N ASN A 56 -32.42 3.56 -9.09
CA ASN A 56 -31.46 3.71 -10.19
C ASN A 56 -30.27 4.56 -9.76
N VAL A 57 -29.30 3.96 -9.09
CA VAL A 57 -28.04 4.61 -8.73
C VAL A 57 -27.00 4.30 -9.80
N SER A 58 -26.26 5.34 -10.23
CA SER A 58 -25.19 5.22 -11.22
C SER A 58 -23.90 5.89 -10.76
N TYR A 59 -22.77 5.36 -11.24
CA TYR A 59 -21.45 5.96 -11.05
C TYR A 59 -20.74 6.02 -12.39
N ALA A 60 -20.20 7.18 -12.75
CA ALA A 60 -19.57 7.39 -14.05
C ALA A 60 -18.39 6.41 -14.29
N ASN A 61 -18.27 5.92 -15.51
CA ASN A 61 -17.20 5.01 -15.94
C ASN A 61 -16.59 5.51 -17.27
N PRO A 62 -15.33 6.03 -17.29
CA PRO A 62 -14.48 6.28 -16.12
C PRO A 62 -14.99 7.39 -15.22
N GLY A 63 -14.68 7.30 -13.90
CA GLY A 63 -15.11 8.28 -12.90
C GLY A 63 -14.49 9.68 -13.09
N GLY A 64 -13.32 9.76 -13.72
CA GLY A 64 -12.61 11.01 -14.05
C GLY A 64 -11.68 11.55 -12.96
N GLY A 65 -11.48 10.77 -11.86
CA GLY A 65 -10.59 11.12 -10.76
C GLY A 65 -11.26 11.97 -9.66
N SER A 66 -10.60 12.03 -8.50
CA SER A 66 -11.13 12.71 -7.30
C SER A 66 -11.42 14.20 -7.53
N THR A 67 -10.58 14.89 -8.31
CA THR A 67 -10.81 16.30 -8.64
C THR A 67 -12.11 16.49 -9.41
N LYS A 68 -12.39 15.62 -10.38
CA LYS A 68 -13.66 15.66 -11.12
C LYS A 68 -14.86 15.42 -10.20
N GLY A 69 -14.81 14.40 -9.35
CA GLY A 69 -15.89 14.11 -8.40
C GLY A 69 -16.22 15.29 -7.48
N LYS A 70 -15.19 15.92 -6.93
CA LYS A 70 -15.34 17.12 -6.12
C LYS A 70 -15.93 18.29 -6.91
N SER A 71 -15.50 18.47 -8.16
CA SER A 71 -15.98 19.55 -9.03
C SER A 71 -17.43 19.35 -9.46
N ASP A 72 -17.79 18.14 -9.92
CA ASP A 72 -19.15 17.82 -10.37
C ASP A 72 -20.14 17.96 -9.21
N PHE A 73 -19.80 17.42 -8.03
CA PHE A 73 -20.61 17.53 -6.83
C PHE A 73 -20.78 18.98 -6.38
N LYS A 74 -19.70 19.77 -6.33
CA LYS A 74 -19.75 21.19 -6.02
C LYS A 74 -20.66 21.98 -6.96
N ALA A 75 -20.65 21.64 -8.25
CA ALA A 75 -21.46 22.26 -9.27
C ALA A 75 -22.93 21.77 -9.30
N GLY A 76 -23.30 20.78 -8.47
CA GLY A 76 -24.63 20.16 -8.49
C GLY A 76 -24.92 19.33 -9.73
N LEU A 77 -23.86 18.85 -10.42
CA LEU A 77 -23.99 18.01 -11.62
C LEU A 77 -24.21 16.53 -11.27
N THR A 78 -23.88 16.15 -10.04
CA THR A 78 -24.06 14.80 -9.51
C THR A 78 -24.59 14.87 -8.08
N ASP A 79 -25.32 13.83 -7.67
CA ASP A 79 -25.91 13.71 -6.33
C ASP A 79 -24.87 13.29 -5.28
N PHE A 80 -23.79 12.63 -5.71
CA PHE A 80 -22.65 12.29 -4.87
C PHE A 80 -21.32 12.34 -5.64
N GLY A 81 -20.23 12.60 -4.93
CA GLY A 81 -18.88 12.65 -5.48
C GLY A 81 -17.95 11.64 -4.80
N GLY A 82 -17.25 10.80 -5.57
CA GLY A 82 -16.20 9.91 -5.07
C GLY A 82 -14.86 10.64 -4.96
N SER A 83 -14.19 10.58 -3.80
CA SER A 83 -12.87 11.17 -3.63
C SER A 83 -12.02 10.38 -2.62
N ASP A 84 -10.75 10.16 -2.96
CA ASP A 84 -9.74 9.58 -2.05
C ASP A 84 -8.99 10.69 -1.28
N SER A 85 -9.18 11.96 -1.66
CA SER A 85 -8.57 13.11 -1.00
C SER A 85 -9.62 14.01 -0.36
N ALA A 86 -9.25 14.69 0.71
CA ALA A 86 -10.13 15.61 1.40
C ALA A 86 -10.59 16.77 0.47
N VAL A 87 -11.80 17.25 0.70
CA VAL A 87 -12.35 18.46 0.07
C VAL A 87 -11.75 19.68 0.76
N THR A 88 -11.10 20.56 0.02
CA THR A 88 -10.59 21.84 0.56
C THR A 88 -11.71 22.87 0.64
N SER A 89 -11.50 23.97 1.37
CA SER A 89 -12.48 25.06 1.47
C SER A 89 -12.88 25.63 0.11
N THR A 90 -11.94 25.68 -0.85
CA THR A 90 -12.20 26.15 -2.22
C THR A 90 -12.95 25.12 -3.07
N GLN A 91 -12.94 23.85 -2.70
CA GLN A 91 -13.61 22.74 -3.39
C GLN A 91 -14.98 22.40 -2.79
N ALA A 92 -15.27 22.91 -1.58
CA ALA A 92 -16.53 22.63 -0.90
C ALA A 92 -17.74 23.18 -1.70
N ALA A 93 -18.84 22.43 -1.68
CA ALA A 93 -20.11 22.89 -2.18
C ALA A 93 -20.69 23.99 -1.28
N ALA A 94 -21.56 24.82 -1.83
CA ALA A 94 -22.24 25.88 -1.08
C ALA A 94 -23.49 25.40 -0.32
N PHE A 95 -23.91 24.16 -0.56
CA PHE A 95 -25.01 23.48 0.11
C PHE A 95 -24.49 22.52 1.19
N ASP A 96 -25.36 22.07 2.06
CA ASP A 96 -25.02 21.12 3.12
C ASP A 96 -24.67 19.74 2.54
N TRP A 97 -23.59 19.15 2.99
CA TRP A 97 -23.12 17.85 2.56
C TRP A 97 -22.34 17.13 3.68
N VAL A 98 -22.16 15.81 3.56
CA VAL A 98 -21.46 14.98 4.52
C VAL A 98 -20.48 14.03 3.85
N TYR A 99 -19.46 13.61 4.56
CA TYR A 99 -18.60 12.50 4.15
C TYR A 99 -19.23 11.17 4.52
N VAL A 100 -19.23 10.24 3.58
CA VAL A 100 -19.62 8.84 3.80
C VAL A 100 -18.43 7.95 3.43
N PRO A 101 -17.66 7.41 4.39
CA PRO A 101 -16.63 6.43 4.10
C PRO A 101 -17.27 5.12 3.60
N TYR A 102 -16.76 4.54 2.51
CA TYR A 102 -17.35 3.34 1.93
C TYR A 102 -16.34 2.27 1.50
N VAL A 103 -15.10 2.62 1.18
CA VAL A 103 -14.05 1.66 0.82
C VAL A 103 -12.68 2.21 1.19
N ALA A 104 -11.77 1.32 1.55
CA ALA A 104 -10.36 1.64 1.78
C ALA A 104 -9.47 0.61 1.10
N GLY A 105 -8.26 1.03 0.72
CA GLY A 105 -7.27 0.15 0.11
C GLY A 105 -5.86 0.71 0.23
N ALA A 106 -4.88 -0.18 0.11
CA ALA A 106 -3.48 0.20 0.12
C ALA A 106 -3.05 0.82 -1.21
N ILE A 107 -2.16 1.80 -1.15
CA ILE A 107 -1.47 2.32 -2.33
C ILE A 107 -0.22 1.48 -2.57
N SER A 108 -0.12 0.89 -3.75
CA SER A 108 1.02 0.11 -4.18
C SER A 108 1.73 0.77 -5.36
N ILE A 109 3.05 0.65 -5.40
CA ILE A 109 3.85 1.08 -6.54
C ILE A 109 4.03 -0.14 -7.45
N ALA A 110 3.44 -0.09 -8.64
CA ALA A 110 3.68 -1.09 -9.66
C ALA A 110 5.02 -0.83 -10.37
N TYR A 111 5.75 -1.89 -10.69
CA TYR A 111 6.98 -1.80 -11.47
C TYR A 111 7.09 -2.94 -12.48
N ARG A 112 7.86 -2.71 -13.53
CA ARG A 112 8.23 -3.74 -14.49
C ARG A 112 9.76 -3.78 -14.62
N LEU A 113 10.34 -4.89 -14.16
CA LEU A 113 11.77 -5.17 -14.24
C LEU A 113 11.94 -6.68 -14.45
N ASP A 114 12.00 -7.09 -15.71
CA ASP A 114 11.95 -8.51 -16.09
C ASP A 114 13.20 -9.28 -15.63
N GLU A 115 14.31 -8.59 -15.36
CA GLU A 115 15.58 -9.17 -14.95
C GLU A 115 15.59 -9.70 -13.50
N ILE A 116 14.65 -9.24 -12.66
CA ILE A 116 14.56 -9.69 -11.25
C ILE A 116 13.35 -10.61 -11.01
N LYS A 117 12.99 -11.43 -11.99
CA LYS A 117 11.85 -12.36 -11.89
C LYS A 117 11.88 -13.17 -10.60
N GLY A 118 10.75 -13.24 -9.91
CA GLY A 118 10.61 -13.99 -8.66
C GLY A 118 11.17 -13.28 -7.42
N THR A 119 11.68 -12.07 -7.54
CA THR A 119 12.14 -11.24 -6.41
C THR A 119 11.21 -10.05 -6.24
N THR A 120 10.72 -9.82 -5.03
CA THR A 120 9.93 -8.62 -4.71
C THR A 120 10.87 -7.45 -4.49
N LEU A 121 10.63 -6.35 -5.21
CA LEU A 121 11.33 -5.09 -4.99
C LEU A 121 10.83 -4.48 -3.67
N SER A 122 11.76 -4.14 -2.78
CA SER A 122 11.46 -3.45 -1.53
C SER A 122 12.27 -2.18 -1.47
N LEU A 123 11.58 -1.06 -1.29
CA LEU A 123 12.17 0.26 -1.33
C LEU A 123 11.83 1.03 -0.05
N SER A 124 12.81 1.72 0.51
CA SER A 124 12.59 2.69 1.58
C SER A 124 11.88 3.94 1.05
N PRO A 125 11.20 4.70 1.92
CA PRO A 125 10.64 6.00 1.53
C PRO A 125 11.67 6.95 0.92
N ALA A 126 12.92 6.92 1.40
CA ALA A 126 14.01 7.74 0.85
C ALA A 126 14.36 7.35 -0.59
N THR A 127 14.42 6.07 -0.90
CA THR A 127 14.67 5.58 -2.26
C THR A 127 13.49 5.86 -3.19
N ILE A 128 12.25 5.68 -2.71
CA ILE A 128 11.04 6.07 -3.45
C ILE A 128 11.07 7.58 -3.76
N ASN A 129 11.42 8.40 -2.78
CA ASN A 129 11.60 9.84 -2.98
C ASN A 129 12.66 10.14 -4.05
N GLY A 130 13.79 9.43 -4.04
CA GLY A 130 14.82 9.57 -5.06
C GLY A 130 14.33 9.23 -6.47
N ILE A 131 13.55 8.14 -6.61
CA ILE A 131 12.99 7.72 -7.90
C ILE A 131 11.95 8.72 -8.40
N PHE A 132 10.90 8.99 -7.61
CA PHE A 132 9.83 9.90 -8.00
C PHE A 132 10.25 11.37 -8.00
N GLY A 133 11.31 11.72 -7.29
CA GLY A 133 11.95 13.04 -7.32
C GLY A 133 13.02 13.19 -8.41
N GLY A 134 13.27 12.13 -9.21
CA GLY A 134 14.17 12.15 -10.38
C GLY A 134 15.66 12.24 -10.04
N THR A 135 16.08 11.92 -8.81
CA THR A 135 17.48 11.83 -8.43
C THR A 135 18.06 10.42 -8.61
N ILE A 136 17.20 9.39 -8.53
CA ILE A 136 17.52 8.01 -8.86
C ILE A 136 16.89 7.70 -10.22
N THR A 137 17.72 7.55 -11.23
CA THR A 137 17.29 7.44 -12.64
C THR A 137 17.59 6.08 -13.26
N LYS A 138 18.27 5.19 -12.56
CA LYS A 138 18.63 3.85 -13.04
C LYS A 138 18.31 2.79 -11.99
N TRP A 139 17.95 1.59 -12.46
CA TRP A 139 17.64 0.45 -11.58
C TRP A 139 18.85 -0.05 -10.80
N ASN A 140 20.07 0.05 -11.31
CA ASN A 140 21.30 -0.34 -10.63
C ASN A 140 21.83 0.70 -9.63
N ASP A 141 21.02 1.71 -9.29
CA ASP A 141 21.41 2.68 -8.27
C ASP A 141 21.74 1.99 -6.94
N PRO A 142 22.85 2.38 -6.28
CA PRO A 142 23.26 1.81 -5.00
C PRO A 142 22.19 1.88 -3.91
N SER A 143 21.33 2.91 -3.91
CA SER A 143 20.24 3.05 -2.93
C SER A 143 19.21 1.94 -3.06
N ILE A 144 18.82 1.58 -4.29
CA ILE A 144 17.90 0.46 -4.55
C ILE A 144 18.53 -0.86 -4.10
N ALA A 145 19.79 -1.09 -4.49
CA ALA A 145 20.51 -2.29 -4.09
C ALA A 145 20.65 -2.42 -2.56
N ASN A 146 20.85 -1.30 -1.87
CA ASN A 146 20.94 -1.26 -0.42
C ASN A 146 19.59 -1.59 0.26
N ASP A 147 18.50 -1.01 -0.21
CA ASP A 147 17.15 -1.30 0.31
C ASP A 147 16.77 -2.77 0.13
N MET A 148 17.13 -3.37 -0.98
CA MET A 148 16.94 -4.80 -1.24
C MET A 148 17.68 -5.66 -0.20
N LYS A 149 18.85 -5.23 0.26
CA LYS A 149 19.65 -5.92 1.27
C LYS A 149 19.14 -5.69 2.69
N THR A 150 18.56 -4.55 2.98
CA THR A 150 18.06 -4.20 4.33
C THR A 150 16.65 -4.73 4.60
N ASN A 151 15.92 -5.16 3.57
CA ASN A 151 14.58 -5.69 3.75
C ASN A 151 14.60 -7.05 4.49
N PRO A 152 14.00 -7.14 5.70
CA PRO A 152 13.94 -8.39 6.44
C PRO A 152 13.24 -9.53 5.68
N ALA A 153 12.23 -9.25 4.88
CA ALA A 153 11.52 -10.26 4.08
C ALA A 153 12.40 -10.82 2.95
N TRP A 154 13.25 -9.99 2.38
CA TRP A 154 14.20 -10.38 1.34
C TRP A 154 15.46 -11.05 1.93
N ALA A 155 15.95 -10.56 3.07
CA ALA A 155 17.09 -11.10 3.78
C ALA A 155 16.78 -12.42 4.53
N ASN A 156 15.51 -12.72 4.77
CA ASN A 156 15.09 -13.77 5.69
C ASN A 156 14.57 -15.02 5.01
N SER A 157 15.44 -15.85 4.48
CA SER A 157 15.20 -17.29 4.48
C SER A 157 15.76 -17.93 5.75
N LEU A 158 15.27 -17.51 6.93
CA LEU A 158 15.66 -18.12 8.20
C LEU A 158 15.09 -19.54 8.31
N LYS A 159 15.86 -20.55 7.96
CA LYS A 159 15.56 -21.92 8.36
C LYS A 159 16.06 -22.11 9.79
N LYS A 160 15.13 -22.27 10.74
CA LYS A 160 15.44 -22.80 12.06
C LYS A 160 16.02 -24.21 11.91
N SER A 161 17.24 -24.44 12.34
CA SER A 161 17.77 -25.78 12.41
C SER A 161 18.62 -25.98 13.67
N GLY A 162 18.40 -27.06 14.36
CA GLY A 162 19.41 -27.69 15.20
C GLY A 162 19.32 -27.52 16.71
N LEU A 163 19.00 -26.36 17.27
CA LEU A 163 18.83 -26.21 18.72
C LEU A 163 17.40 -25.78 19.04
N LYS A 164 16.60 -26.69 19.57
CA LYS A 164 15.28 -26.40 20.07
C LYS A 164 15.37 -25.29 21.11
N GLY A 165 14.79 -24.11 20.79
CA GLY A 165 14.81 -22.96 21.70
C GLY A 165 15.92 -21.93 21.46
N ALA A 166 16.76 -22.06 20.43
CA ALA A 166 17.58 -20.97 19.92
C ALA A 166 16.96 -20.40 18.67
N THR A 167 16.89 -19.07 18.57
CA THR A 167 16.41 -18.35 17.39
C THR A 167 17.40 -17.26 17.01
N SER A 168 17.48 -16.92 15.73
CA SER A 168 18.27 -15.79 15.28
C SER A 168 17.46 -14.89 14.38
N VAL A 169 17.68 -13.58 14.51
CA VAL A 169 17.11 -12.53 13.65
C VAL A 169 18.28 -11.82 12.98
N TRP A 170 18.17 -11.64 11.69
CA TRP A 170 19.17 -10.96 10.88
C TRP A 170 18.63 -9.63 10.39
N SER A 171 19.50 -8.63 10.34
CA SER A 171 19.29 -7.39 9.61
C SER A 171 20.60 -6.96 8.97
N THR A 172 20.51 -6.13 7.94
CA THR A 172 21.65 -5.53 7.26
C THR A 172 21.56 -4.01 7.42
N PRO A 173 22.08 -3.45 8.54
CA PRO A 173 21.96 -2.03 8.85
C PRO A 173 22.70 -1.12 7.86
N SER A 174 23.65 -1.68 7.13
CA SER A 174 24.37 -1.01 6.05
C SER A 174 24.84 -2.01 5.00
N LEU A 175 25.27 -1.49 3.85
CA LEU A 175 25.87 -2.30 2.80
C LEU A 175 27.04 -3.14 3.36
N ASN A 176 27.02 -4.43 3.10
CA ASN A 176 28.05 -5.39 3.54
C ASN A 176 28.22 -5.54 5.06
N THR A 177 27.22 -5.13 5.86
CA THR A 177 27.23 -5.35 7.31
C THR A 177 25.99 -6.11 7.74
N ALA A 178 26.16 -7.23 8.44
CA ALA A 178 25.07 -7.95 9.07
C ALA A 178 25.02 -7.66 10.56
N LEU A 179 23.81 -7.48 11.09
CA LEU A 179 23.50 -7.50 12.50
C LEU A 179 22.69 -8.75 12.80
N VAL A 180 23.23 -9.64 13.61
CA VAL A 180 22.59 -10.91 13.97
C VAL A 180 22.31 -10.91 15.46
N THR A 181 21.04 -10.99 15.84
CA THR A 181 20.61 -11.15 17.23
C THR A 181 20.13 -12.57 17.45
N VAL A 182 20.80 -13.27 18.36
CA VAL A 182 20.49 -14.65 18.77
C VAL A 182 19.80 -14.61 20.12
N THR A 183 18.63 -15.22 20.21
CA THR A 183 17.88 -15.38 21.46
C THR A 183 17.90 -16.85 21.89
N LEU A 184 18.30 -17.12 23.12
CA LEU A 184 18.41 -18.45 23.72
C LEU A 184 17.36 -18.61 24.83
N VAL A 185 16.62 -19.71 24.81
CA VAL A 185 15.76 -20.07 25.94
C VAL A 185 16.62 -20.51 27.15
N PRO A 186 16.12 -20.46 28.39
CA PRO A 186 16.92 -20.74 29.60
C PRO A 186 17.67 -22.06 29.59
N SER A 187 17.09 -23.13 29.05
CA SER A 187 17.75 -24.45 28.96
C SER A 187 18.95 -24.45 28.03
N VAL A 188 18.83 -23.81 26.85
CA VAL A 188 19.94 -23.68 25.89
C VAL A 188 20.99 -22.73 26.42
N LEU A 189 20.61 -21.64 27.07
CA LEU A 189 21.52 -20.70 27.70
C LEU A 189 22.37 -21.40 28.77
N LYS A 190 21.73 -22.17 29.67
CA LYS A 190 22.41 -22.92 30.74
C LYS A 190 23.44 -23.90 30.18
N SER A 191 23.10 -24.64 29.12
CA SER A 191 24.00 -25.65 28.51
C SER A 191 25.08 -25.04 27.61
N SER A 192 24.95 -23.78 27.22
CA SER A 192 25.84 -23.10 26.29
C SER A 192 26.67 -21.97 26.89
N LYS A 193 26.46 -21.65 28.18
CA LYS A 193 27.23 -20.62 28.91
C LYS A 193 28.74 -20.88 28.78
N GLY A 194 29.50 -19.84 28.51
CA GLY A 194 30.95 -19.91 28.29
C GLY A 194 31.40 -20.41 26.91
N LYS A 195 30.45 -20.90 26.10
CA LYS A 195 30.68 -21.24 24.69
C LYS A 195 30.41 -20.01 23.81
N THR A 196 30.47 -20.15 22.51
CA THR A 196 30.36 -19.04 21.55
C THR A 196 29.09 -19.09 20.75
N VAL A 197 28.56 -17.90 20.40
CA VAL A 197 27.77 -17.66 19.19
C VAL A 197 28.74 -17.23 18.09
N GLU A 198 28.64 -17.82 16.93
CA GLU A 198 29.52 -17.58 15.80
C GLU A 198 28.72 -17.23 14.55
N LEU A 199 29.11 -16.17 13.84
CA LEU A 199 28.80 -15.95 12.46
C LEU A 199 29.89 -16.61 11.60
N TYR A 200 29.49 -17.60 10.81
CA TYR A 200 30.41 -18.42 10.02
C TYR A 200 30.11 -18.24 8.52
N ASP A 201 31.14 -17.95 7.74
CA ASP A 201 31.09 -17.87 6.28
C ASP A 201 31.27 -19.28 5.70
N ASN A 202 30.19 -19.84 5.16
CA ASN A 202 30.19 -21.18 4.57
C ASN A 202 30.89 -21.22 3.23
N THR A 203 30.97 -20.12 2.51
CA THR A 203 31.63 -20.01 1.22
C THR A 203 33.15 -20.00 1.41
N LYS A 204 33.63 -19.16 2.32
CA LYS A 204 35.08 -19.04 2.64
C LYS A 204 35.54 -20.02 3.72
N LYS A 205 34.61 -20.82 4.29
CA LYS A 205 34.87 -21.84 5.34
C LYS A 205 35.60 -21.26 6.54
N LYS A 206 35.22 -20.06 6.99
CA LYS A 206 35.87 -19.40 8.13
C LYS A 206 34.90 -18.68 9.06
N SER A 207 35.31 -18.52 10.31
CA SER A 207 34.61 -17.65 11.25
C SER A 207 34.75 -16.18 10.85
N VAL A 208 33.64 -15.45 10.84
CA VAL A 208 33.61 -14.02 10.57
C VAL A 208 33.69 -13.23 11.89
N LYS A 209 32.89 -13.65 12.86
CA LYS A 209 32.81 -13.04 14.18
C LYS A 209 32.26 -14.02 15.20
N THR A 210 32.77 -13.93 16.41
CA THR A 210 32.28 -14.69 17.57
C THR A 210 31.93 -13.77 18.73
N ALA A 211 31.00 -14.23 19.58
CA ALA A 211 30.67 -13.61 20.85
C ALA A 211 30.50 -14.72 21.91
N THR A 212 31.03 -14.50 23.10
CA THR A 212 30.91 -15.48 24.20
C THR A 212 29.51 -15.40 24.82
N ILE A 213 28.92 -16.56 25.06
CA ILE A 213 27.59 -16.69 25.68
C ILE A 213 27.75 -16.45 27.21
N GLY A 214 27.29 -15.30 27.65
CA GLY A 214 27.24 -14.90 29.06
C GLY A 214 25.98 -15.39 29.77
N THR A 215 25.50 -14.61 30.71
CA THR A 215 24.26 -14.87 31.48
C THR A 215 22.98 -14.31 30.87
N LYS A 216 23.10 -13.45 29.86
CA LYS A 216 21.97 -12.89 29.15
C LYS A 216 21.45 -13.86 28.09
N GLY A 217 20.14 -13.96 27.92
CA GLY A 217 19.51 -14.83 26.92
C GLY A 217 19.56 -14.28 25.50
N GLN A 218 20.13 -13.11 25.29
CA GLN A 218 20.23 -12.48 23.97
C GLN A 218 21.67 -12.04 23.70
N ILE A 219 22.16 -12.36 22.52
CA ILE A 219 23.51 -12.02 22.05
C ILE A 219 23.40 -11.39 20.67
N THR A 220 24.06 -10.26 20.47
CA THR A 220 24.10 -9.58 19.18
C THR A 220 25.52 -9.58 18.62
N ILE A 221 25.65 -9.95 17.34
CA ILE A 221 26.90 -9.89 16.58
C ILE A 221 26.69 -8.93 15.42
N GLN A 222 27.59 -7.97 15.27
CA GLN A 222 27.68 -7.14 14.09
C GLN A 222 28.98 -7.44 13.36
N ALA A 223 28.92 -7.74 12.07
CA ALA A 223 30.09 -8.14 11.29
C ALA A 223 29.93 -7.79 9.81
N PRO A 224 31.05 -7.56 9.09
CA PRO A 224 31.03 -7.43 7.64
C PRO A 224 30.59 -8.74 6.99
N VAL A 225 29.79 -8.63 5.93
CA VAL A 225 29.35 -9.75 5.09
C VAL A 225 29.52 -9.40 3.62
N ASP A 226 29.76 -10.43 2.82
CA ASP A 226 29.87 -10.34 1.38
C ASP A 226 28.57 -10.86 0.75
N SER A 227 28.00 -10.10 -0.19
CA SER A 227 26.74 -10.46 -0.83
C SER A 227 26.80 -11.75 -1.67
N ALA A 228 28.00 -12.18 -2.06
CA ALA A 228 28.19 -13.41 -2.81
C ALA A 228 28.29 -14.66 -1.93
N ASN A 229 28.33 -14.50 -0.60
CA ASN A 229 28.62 -15.59 0.31
C ASN A 229 27.38 -16.09 1.08
N ASN A 230 27.46 -17.35 1.49
CA ASN A 230 26.47 -17.98 2.38
C ASN A 230 27.00 -18.01 3.80
N TYR A 231 26.15 -17.74 4.76
CA TYR A 231 26.52 -17.67 6.17
C TYR A 231 25.66 -18.61 7.03
N SER A 232 26.24 -19.05 8.15
CA SER A 232 25.52 -19.75 9.22
C SER A 232 25.71 -19.02 10.54
N VAL A 233 24.69 -19.05 11.38
CA VAL A 233 24.81 -18.75 12.80
C VAL A 233 24.94 -20.06 13.54
N LYS A 234 26.02 -20.21 14.33
CA LYS A 234 26.25 -21.37 15.17
C LYS A 234 26.24 -20.99 16.65
N VAL A 235 25.57 -21.78 17.45
CA VAL A 235 25.53 -21.66 18.93
C VAL A 235 26.22 -22.87 19.52
N ALA A 236 27.29 -22.66 20.26
CA ALA A 236 28.12 -23.77 20.83
C ALA A 236 28.54 -24.79 19.74
N GLY A 237 28.90 -24.31 18.56
CA GLY A 237 29.32 -25.11 17.42
C GLY A 237 28.20 -25.75 16.60
N LYS A 238 26.93 -25.65 17.05
CA LYS A 238 25.76 -26.19 16.33
C LYS A 238 25.08 -25.09 15.49
N GLU A 239 24.80 -25.39 14.24
CA GLU A 239 24.11 -24.48 13.34
C GLU A 239 22.66 -24.30 13.80
N VAL A 240 22.24 -23.03 13.97
CA VAL A 240 20.87 -22.63 14.37
C VAL A 240 20.12 -21.91 13.24
N SER A 241 20.85 -21.33 12.28
CA SER A 241 20.25 -20.73 11.09
C SER A 241 21.25 -20.64 9.95
N LYS A 242 20.72 -20.54 8.73
CA LYS A 242 21.48 -20.22 7.52
C LYS A 242 21.00 -18.92 6.92
N TYR A 243 21.90 -18.19 6.31
CA TYR A 243 21.64 -16.95 5.64
C TYR A 243 22.43 -16.90 4.34
N SER A 244 21.72 -16.68 3.24
CA SER A 244 22.32 -16.41 1.94
C SER A 244 22.04 -14.95 1.60
N VAL A 245 23.08 -14.18 1.42
CA VAL A 245 22.96 -12.83 0.86
C VAL A 245 22.82 -13.02 -0.64
N VAL A 246 21.59 -12.97 -1.14
CA VAL A 246 21.36 -13.01 -2.58
C VAL A 246 21.78 -11.67 -3.15
N ALA A 247 22.83 -11.63 -3.96
CA ALA A 247 23.15 -10.46 -4.76
C ALA A 247 22.04 -10.29 -5.79
N VAL A 248 21.25 -9.23 -5.66
CA VAL A 248 20.33 -8.83 -6.72
C VAL A 248 21.14 -8.06 -7.75
N ASN A 249 21.35 -8.68 -8.89
CA ASN A 249 21.99 -8.02 -10.02
C ASN A 249 20.95 -7.13 -10.71
N LEU A 250 20.89 -5.86 -10.29
CA LEU A 250 20.01 -4.87 -10.87
C LEU A 250 20.61 -4.38 -12.20
N PRO A 251 19.82 -4.33 -13.28
CA PRO A 251 20.32 -3.97 -14.61
C PRO A 251 20.66 -2.48 -14.72
N ASP A 252 21.63 -2.16 -15.55
CA ASP A 252 21.91 -0.77 -15.95
C ASP A 252 20.84 -0.29 -16.95
N LYS A 253 19.63 -0.07 -16.45
CA LYS A 253 18.48 0.44 -17.20
C LYS A 253 17.96 1.72 -16.61
N ALA A 254 17.53 2.64 -17.44
CA ALA A 254 16.82 3.83 -17.03
C ALA A 254 15.48 3.47 -16.37
N ILE A 255 15.11 4.21 -15.35
CA ILE A 255 13.78 4.17 -14.72
C ILE A 255 12.90 5.19 -15.47
N THR A 256 11.74 4.74 -15.92
CA THR A 256 10.66 5.63 -16.37
C THR A 256 9.61 5.69 -15.28
N VAL A 257 9.37 6.88 -14.75
CA VAL A 257 8.31 7.14 -13.76
C VAL A 257 7.02 7.39 -14.51
N VAL A 258 5.98 6.62 -14.18
CA VAL A 258 4.63 6.79 -14.71
C VAL A 258 3.74 7.36 -13.61
N TYR A 259 3.05 8.44 -13.89
CA TYR A 259 2.17 9.14 -12.94
C TYR A 259 0.82 9.47 -13.57
N ARG A 260 -0.20 9.71 -12.76
CA ARG A 260 -1.52 10.14 -13.21
C ARG A 260 -1.48 11.60 -13.69
N SER A 261 -1.94 11.86 -14.91
CA SER A 261 -2.05 13.22 -15.47
C SER A 261 -3.35 13.93 -15.04
N ASP A 262 -4.36 13.16 -14.64
CA ASP A 262 -5.62 13.68 -14.09
C ASP A 262 -5.53 13.97 -12.58
N GLY A 263 -6.53 14.66 -12.04
CA GLY A 263 -6.62 14.97 -10.62
C GLY A 263 -7.01 13.78 -9.76
N SER A 264 -6.02 13.12 -9.16
CA SER A 264 -6.13 11.86 -8.44
C SER A 264 -5.96 12.01 -6.93
N GLY A 265 -6.96 11.59 -6.15
CA GLY A 265 -6.83 11.52 -4.70
C GLY A 265 -5.80 10.49 -4.24
N THR A 266 -5.59 9.41 -4.99
CA THR A 266 -4.51 8.45 -4.75
C THR A 266 -3.15 9.13 -4.87
N THR A 267 -2.95 9.99 -5.88
CA THR A 267 -1.74 10.83 -6.01
C THR A 267 -1.57 11.73 -4.80
N ASN A 268 -2.65 12.38 -4.33
CA ASN A 268 -2.62 13.23 -3.14
C ASN A 268 -2.12 12.47 -1.91
N ASN A 269 -2.67 11.29 -1.66
CA ASN A 269 -2.27 10.46 -0.53
C ASN A 269 -0.82 9.95 -0.64
N PHE A 270 -0.37 9.57 -1.84
CA PHE A 270 1.03 9.24 -2.10
C PHE A 270 1.94 10.43 -1.77
N CYS A 271 1.62 11.62 -2.25
CA CYS A 271 2.42 12.82 -2.00
C CYS A 271 2.43 13.22 -0.51
N ASN A 272 1.30 13.07 0.17
CA ASN A 272 1.23 13.28 1.62
C ASN A 272 2.09 12.25 2.38
N PHE A 273 2.13 11.00 1.94
CA PHE A 273 3.04 10.00 2.48
C PHE A 273 4.50 10.40 2.26
N MET A 274 4.89 10.80 1.05
CA MET A 274 6.25 11.25 0.75
C MET A 274 6.66 12.46 1.59
N LYS A 275 5.76 13.43 1.78
CA LYS A 275 5.97 14.58 2.65
C LYS A 275 6.34 14.18 4.08
N ASN A 276 5.63 13.21 4.64
CA ASN A 276 5.78 12.82 6.04
C ASN A 276 6.90 11.78 6.26
N ALA A 277 7.17 10.94 5.27
CA ALA A 277 8.07 9.80 5.43
C ALA A 277 9.48 10.01 4.83
N ALA A 278 9.64 10.96 3.90
CA ALA A 278 10.89 11.09 3.15
C ALA A 278 11.40 12.53 2.98
N ASN A 279 10.55 13.45 2.50
CA ASN A 279 10.96 14.82 2.19
C ASN A 279 9.79 15.80 2.39
N PRO A 280 9.89 16.76 3.34
CA PRO A 280 8.84 17.73 3.65
C PRO A 280 8.48 18.70 2.49
N ASP A 281 9.32 18.79 1.46
CA ASP A 281 9.06 19.64 0.29
C ASP A 281 7.97 19.08 -0.64
N TRP A 282 7.54 17.84 -0.45
CA TRP A 282 6.35 17.32 -1.14
C TRP A 282 5.08 18.00 -0.63
N VAL A 283 4.14 18.22 -1.53
CA VAL A 283 2.86 18.87 -1.21
C VAL A 283 1.72 17.89 -1.48
N ALA A 284 0.81 17.72 -0.52
CA ALA A 284 -0.41 16.95 -0.75
C ALA A 284 -1.27 17.67 -1.81
N ASN A 285 -1.36 17.09 -3.02
CA ASN A 285 -2.10 17.65 -4.15
C ASN A 285 -2.60 16.53 -5.06
N ASP A 286 -3.77 16.70 -5.67
CA ASP A 286 -4.33 15.71 -6.60
C ASP A 286 -3.56 15.65 -7.93
N ALA A 287 -2.87 16.72 -8.32
CA ALA A 287 -2.02 16.77 -9.51
C ALA A 287 -0.56 16.45 -9.16
N PHE A 288 0.01 15.41 -9.75
CA PHE A 288 1.40 14.99 -9.49
C PHE A 288 2.40 16.11 -9.74
N THR A 289 2.22 16.86 -10.83
CA THR A 289 3.09 17.99 -11.21
C THR A 289 3.05 19.16 -10.22
N SER A 290 2.03 19.24 -9.38
CA SER A 290 1.94 20.24 -8.30
C SER A 290 2.38 19.70 -6.95
N CYS A 291 2.60 18.40 -6.85
CA CYS A 291 2.90 17.71 -5.61
C CYS A 291 4.39 17.45 -5.42
N ILE A 292 5.10 17.19 -6.51
CA ILE A 292 6.54 16.91 -6.51
C ILE A 292 7.36 18.17 -6.14
N PRO A 293 8.45 18.05 -5.35
CA PRO A 293 9.38 19.15 -5.13
C PRO A 293 9.91 19.76 -6.44
N GLY A 294 9.78 21.07 -6.58
CA GLY A 294 10.12 21.79 -7.82
C GLY A 294 9.01 21.85 -8.88
N GLY A 295 7.88 21.19 -8.65
CA GLY A 295 6.65 21.37 -9.42
C GLY A 295 6.73 20.93 -10.88
N SER A 296 5.84 21.50 -11.70
CA SER A 296 5.73 21.16 -13.14
C SER A 296 6.99 21.43 -13.94
N ALA A 297 7.73 22.48 -13.60
CA ALA A 297 9.00 22.79 -14.27
C ALA A 297 10.04 21.67 -14.06
N LYS A 298 10.05 21.09 -12.86
CA LYS A 298 10.95 19.96 -12.55
C LYS A 298 10.54 18.71 -13.30
N VAL A 299 9.24 18.37 -13.35
CA VAL A 299 8.74 17.24 -14.17
C VAL A 299 9.09 17.42 -15.64
N ALA A 300 8.89 18.61 -16.19
CA ALA A 300 9.25 18.90 -17.58
C ALA A 300 10.74 18.72 -17.87
N SER A 301 11.63 19.03 -16.91
CA SER A 301 13.07 18.84 -17.05
C SER A 301 13.52 17.38 -17.16
N TYR A 302 12.69 16.43 -16.76
CA TYR A 302 12.98 14.99 -16.84
C TYR A 302 12.64 14.38 -18.21
N GLY A 303 11.89 15.09 -19.05
CA GLY A 303 11.54 14.65 -20.39
C GLY A 303 10.85 13.28 -20.43
N ALA A 304 11.26 12.40 -21.33
CA ALA A 304 10.64 11.08 -21.55
C ALA A 304 10.76 10.10 -20.37
N THR A 305 11.57 10.41 -19.34
CA THR A 305 11.67 9.56 -18.14
C THR A 305 10.52 9.78 -17.15
N PHE A 306 9.67 10.79 -17.38
CA PHE A 306 8.45 11.03 -16.61
C PHE A 306 7.25 11.11 -17.56
N GLN A 307 6.31 10.19 -17.42
CA GLN A 307 5.17 10.05 -18.33
C GLN A 307 3.84 10.15 -17.56
N GLY A 308 3.01 11.13 -17.94
CA GLY A 308 1.63 11.23 -17.49
C GLY A 308 0.72 10.26 -18.26
N GLN A 309 -0.16 9.57 -17.57
CA GLN A 309 -1.16 8.64 -18.10
C GLN A 309 -2.59 9.03 -17.64
#